data_3c765c8727f6616c7028a2d583b290cf
#
_entry.id   3c765c8727f6616c7028a2d583b290cf
#
_cell.length_a   1.000
_cell.length_b   1.000
_cell.length_c   1.000
_cell.angle_alpha   90.00
_cell.angle_beta   90.00
_cell.angle_gamma   90.00
#
_symmetry.space_group_name_H-M   'P 1'
#
loop_
_entity.id
_entity.type
_entity.pdbx_description
1 polymer ?
#
loop_
_entity_poly.entity_id
_entity_poly.type
_entity_poly.pdbx_seq_one_letter_code
_entity_poly.pdbx_strand_id
1 'polypeptide(L)'
;MQRPHARLSSWRRTPSLARKVLHVDWVLLAGLALIAAIGTATLYSVAGGSFEPWAERHAFRFLMGAGVVIAMGLVPPQVFQRLAYPMYAVTLLLLALVPLIGIDVLGARRWIGVAAFSFQPSELMKVTLVAALARYYSTLPEKDISRPRWIAVPLMAIAVPVALTAQQPDLGSAVLFAIIGLSIMFLAGVSWLLFAGGGLALLAALPVALAGLHDYQKRRIEVFLDPDRSEEHTSELQSPYV
;
A
#
# COMPACT_ATOMS: atom_id res chain seq x y z
N MET A 1 -3.41 40.90 13.78
CA MET A 1 -2.93 39.70 13.03
C MET A 1 -1.89 38.99 13.89
N GLN A 2 -2.29 38.03 14.71
CA GLN A 2 -1.41 37.27 15.60
C GLN A 2 -0.84 36.05 14.86
N ARG A 3 0.49 35.92 14.90
CA ARG A 3 1.24 34.86 14.21
C ARG A 3 0.95 33.48 14.81
N PRO A 4 0.63 32.44 14.01
CA PRO A 4 0.34 31.09 14.52
C PRO A 4 1.58 30.27 14.93
N HIS A 5 2.74 30.88 15.09
CA HIS A 5 4.00 30.19 15.41
C HIS A 5 4.18 29.78 16.88
N ALA A 6 3.26 30.15 17.76
CA ALA A 6 3.40 29.89 19.21
C ALA A 6 2.98 28.46 19.64
N ARG A 7 2.33 27.65 18.79
CA ARG A 7 1.86 26.32 19.18
C ARG A 7 2.86 25.17 18.93
N LEU A 8 3.94 25.41 18.19
CA LEU A 8 4.92 24.36 17.88
C LEU A 8 6.01 24.15 18.94
N SER A 9 6.08 25.03 19.95
CA SER A 9 7.12 24.95 20.99
C SER A 9 6.82 23.97 22.13
N SER A 10 5.56 23.52 22.31
CA SER A 10 5.18 22.59 23.38
C SER A 10 5.56 21.13 23.10
N TRP A 11 5.89 20.77 21.86
CA TRP A 11 6.27 19.40 21.45
C TRP A 11 7.75 19.07 21.68
N ARG A 12 8.53 19.98 22.29
CA ARG A 12 9.99 19.79 22.48
C ARG A 12 10.38 18.87 23.63
N ARG A 13 9.46 18.49 24.51
CA ARG A 13 9.75 17.48 25.54
C ARG A 13 9.41 16.11 24.96
N THR A 14 10.40 15.38 24.51
CA THR A 14 10.21 13.94 24.16
C THR A 14 9.69 13.24 25.41
N PRO A 15 8.47 12.68 25.39
CA PRO A 15 7.94 11.95 26.53
C PRO A 15 8.85 10.75 26.84
N SER A 16 8.96 10.39 28.12
CA SER A 16 9.71 9.21 28.55
C SER A 16 9.18 7.95 27.84
N LEU A 17 10.04 6.95 27.62
CA LEU A 17 9.65 5.69 26.97
C LEU A 17 8.42 5.06 27.62
N ALA A 18 8.34 5.07 28.97
CA ALA A 18 7.18 4.57 29.69
C ALA A 18 5.88 5.30 29.28
N ARG A 19 5.93 6.62 29.14
CA ARG A 19 4.77 7.40 28.70
C ARG A 19 4.39 7.11 27.27
N LYS A 20 5.37 6.88 26.37
CA LYS A 20 5.10 6.50 24.96
C LYS A 20 4.43 5.14 24.88
N VAL A 21 4.88 4.15 25.66
CA VAL A 21 4.25 2.82 25.73
C VAL A 21 2.81 2.90 26.21
N LEU A 22 2.51 3.76 27.20
CA LEU A 22 1.14 3.99 27.69
C LEU A 22 0.23 4.65 26.64
N HIS A 23 0.80 5.35 25.65
CA HIS A 23 0.03 5.99 24.56
C HIS A 23 -0.15 5.06 23.34
N VAL A 24 0.40 3.84 23.36
CA VAL A 24 0.08 2.83 22.36
C VAL A 24 -1.39 2.46 22.48
N ASP A 25 -2.08 2.38 21.37
CA ASP A 25 -3.48 1.93 21.35
C ASP A 25 -3.55 0.41 21.56
N TRP A 26 -3.61 0.03 22.83
CA TRP A 26 -3.67 -1.38 23.24
C TRP A 26 -4.97 -2.05 22.80
N VAL A 27 -6.07 -1.28 22.62
CA VAL A 27 -7.34 -1.82 22.13
C VAL A 27 -7.20 -2.24 20.68
N LEU A 28 -6.54 -1.42 19.87
CA LEU A 28 -6.24 -1.76 18.48
C LEU A 28 -5.34 -3.01 18.38
N LEU A 29 -4.27 -3.06 19.21
CA LEU A 29 -3.38 -4.22 19.23
C LEU A 29 -4.09 -5.49 19.70
N ALA A 30 -4.97 -5.40 20.70
CA ALA A 30 -5.77 -6.53 21.15
C ALA A 30 -6.73 -7.02 20.05
N GLY A 31 -7.36 -6.10 19.32
CA GLY A 31 -8.20 -6.43 18.16
C GLY A 31 -7.43 -7.17 17.07
N LEU A 32 -6.23 -6.67 16.72
CA LEU A 32 -5.35 -7.33 15.77
C LEU A 32 -4.90 -8.73 16.26
N ALA A 33 -4.57 -8.85 17.56
CA ALA A 33 -4.20 -10.13 18.15
C ALA A 33 -5.35 -11.14 18.13
N LEU A 34 -6.58 -10.67 18.37
CA LEU A 34 -7.78 -11.53 18.27
C LEU A 34 -7.97 -12.06 16.83
N ILE A 35 -7.87 -11.18 15.83
CA ILE A 35 -7.97 -11.58 14.42
C ILE A 35 -6.86 -12.58 14.06
N ALA A 36 -5.63 -12.33 14.50
CA ALA A 36 -4.51 -13.23 14.27
C ALA A 36 -4.69 -14.58 14.97
N ALA A 37 -5.25 -14.60 16.18
CA ALA A 37 -5.57 -15.83 16.91
C ALA A 37 -6.63 -16.66 16.17
N ILE A 38 -7.69 -16.02 15.67
CA ILE A 38 -8.71 -16.68 14.84
C ILE A 38 -8.06 -17.26 13.58
N GLY A 39 -7.23 -16.48 12.87
CA GLY A 39 -6.51 -16.94 11.68
C GLY A 39 -5.59 -18.14 11.99
N THR A 40 -4.87 -18.10 13.12
CA THR A 40 -4.02 -19.21 13.57
C THR A 40 -4.84 -20.46 13.87
N ALA A 41 -5.98 -20.32 14.58
CA ALA A 41 -6.88 -21.43 14.88
C ALA A 41 -7.48 -22.05 13.61
N THR A 42 -7.85 -21.21 12.63
CA THR A 42 -8.34 -21.69 11.32
C THR A 42 -7.27 -22.51 10.60
N LEU A 43 -6.03 -22.01 10.53
CA LEU A 43 -4.92 -22.74 9.90
C LEU A 43 -4.58 -24.05 10.62
N TYR A 44 -4.65 -24.07 11.96
CA TYR A 44 -4.51 -25.27 12.76
C TYR A 44 -5.60 -26.30 12.44
N SER A 45 -6.85 -25.87 12.34
CA SER A 45 -7.98 -26.73 11.99
C SER A 45 -7.84 -27.32 10.58
N VAL A 46 -7.48 -26.49 9.58
CA VAL A 46 -7.26 -26.93 8.19
C VAL A 46 -6.10 -27.92 8.07
N ALA A 47 -5.08 -27.77 8.94
CA ALA A 47 -3.95 -28.71 9.02
C ALA A 47 -4.24 -30.01 9.76
N GLY A 48 -5.53 -30.31 10.06
CA GLY A 48 -5.92 -31.54 10.76
C GLY A 48 -5.45 -31.58 12.22
N GLY A 49 -5.31 -30.43 12.88
CA GLY A 49 -4.85 -30.34 14.27
C GLY A 49 -3.32 -30.25 14.41
N SER A 50 -2.60 -29.90 13.35
CA SER A 50 -1.16 -29.64 13.39
C SER A 50 -0.85 -28.16 13.37
N PHE A 51 0.13 -27.70 14.18
CA PHE A 51 0.65 -26.35 14.10
C PHE A 51 1.57 -26.16 12.88
N GLU A 52 2.29 -27.19 12.47
CA GLU A 52 3.16 -27.15 11.29
C GLU A 52 2.41 -27.48 10.00
N PRO A 53 2.76 -26.86 8.91
CA PRO A 53 3.74 -25.76 8.73
C PRO A 53 3.09 -24.38 8.73
N TRP A 54 1.76 -24.25 8.82
CA TRP A 54 1.04 -23.01 8.52
C TRP A 54 0.73 -22.15 9.76
N ALA A 55 0.15 -22.74 10.80
CA ALA A 55 -0.27 -22.00 12.00
C ALA A 55 0.93 -21.39 12.74
N GLU A 56 2.04 -22.12 12.87
CA GLU A 56 3.28 -21.64 13.47
C GLU A 56 3.85 -20.42 12.69
N ARG A 57 3.98 -20.56 11.37
CA ARG A 57 4.49 -19.46 10.53
C ARG A 57 3.60 -18.23 10.58
N HIS A 58 2.28 -18.40 10.65
CA HIS A 58 1.33 -17.29 10.78
C HIS A 58 1.49 -16.58 12.12
N ALA A 59 1.53 -17.33 13.23
CA ALA A 59 1.74 -16.77 14.56
C ALA A 59 3.08 -16.04 14.69
N PHE A 60 4.16 -16.63 14.15
CA PHE A 60 5.48 -16.01 14.13
C PHE A 60 5.49 -14.69 13.35
N ARG A 61 4.90 -14.66 12.15
CA ARG A 61 4.79 -13.44 11.34
C ARG A 61 3.98 -12.36 12.04
N PHE A 62 2.90 -12.75 12.73
CA PHE A 62 2.11 -11.81 13.51
C PHE A 62 2.94 -11.20 14.66
N LEU A 63 3.65 -12.01 15.42
CA LEU A 63 4.50 -11.52 16.53
C LEU A 63 5.59 -10.57 16.03
N MET A 64 6.24 -10.92 14.93
CA MET A 64 7.22 -10.04 14.28
C MET A 64 6.59 -8.71 13.84
N GLY A 65 5.43 -8.77 13.17
CA GLY A 65 4.68 -7.59 12.74
C GLY A 65 4.24 -6.71 13.92
N ALA A 66 3.72 -7.32 14.98
CA ALA A 66 3.34 -6.60 16.19
C ALA A 66 4.54 -5.90 16.85
N GLY A 67 5.70 -6.56 16.89
CA GLY A 67 6.95 -5.94 17.35
C GLY A 67 7.36 -4.73 16.51
N VAL A 68 7.24 -4.81 15.18
CA VAL A 68 7.50 -3.68 14.26
C VAL A 68 6.52 -2.55 14.51
N VAL A 69 5.21 -2.82 14.66
CA VAL A 69 4.18 -1.80 14.93
C VAL A 69 4.48 -1.07 16.23
N ILE A 70 4.81 -1.79 17.31
CA ILE A 70 5.17 -1.20 18.60
C ILE A 70 6.44 -0.36 18.44
N ALA A 71 7.48 -0.87 17.80
CA ALA A 71 8.73 -0.15 17.57
C ALA A 71 8.48 1.15 16.80
N MET A 72 7.67 1.11 15.73
CA MET A 72 7.30 2.30 14.95
C MET A 72 6.48 3.30 15.78
N GLY A 73 5.58 2.83 16.64
CA GLY A 73 4.79 3.68 17.54
C GLY A 73 5.65 4.45 18.55
N LEU A 74 6.84 3.95 18.90
CA LEU A 74 7.79 4.61 19.78
C LEU A 74 8.64 5.69 19.07
N VAL A 75 8.70 5.64 17.74
CA VAL A 75 9.46 6.61 16.94
C VAL A 75 8.69 7.92 16.85
N PRO A 76 9.32 9.07 17.15
CA PRO A 76 8.64 10.35 17.04
C PRO A 76 8.29 10.69 15.58
N PRO A 77 7.10 11.30 15.33
CA PRO A 77 6.64 11.64 13.97
C PRO A 77 7.63 12.49 13.17
N GLN A 78 8.46 13.29 13.85
CA GLN A 78 9.49 14.12 13.20
C GLN A 78 10.56 13.30 12.47
N VAL A 79 10.84 12.08 12.93
CA VAL A 79 11.77 11.16 12.26
C VAL A 79 11.18 10.70 10.94
N PHE A 80 9.90 10.29 10.92
CA PHE A 80 9.19 9.94 9.70
C PHE A 80 9.14 11.10 8.71
N GLN A 81 8.89 12.33 9.21
CA GLN A 81 8.92 13.52 8.36
C GLN A 81 10.31 13.75 7.75
N ARG A 82 11.39 13.59 8.52
CA ARG A 82 12.75 13.77 7.99
C ARG A 82 13.15 12.70 6.98
N LEU A 83 12.73 11.46 7.24
CA LEU A 83 13.08 10.32 6.42
C LEU A 83 12.10 10.07 5.26
N ALA A 84 11.00 10.84 5.14
CA ALA A 84 9.95 10.59 4.16
C ALA A 84 10.47 10.51 2.72
N TYR A 85 11.27 11.48 2.27
CA TYR A 85 11.84 11.45 0.92
C TYR A 85 12.92 10.38 0.72
N PRO A 86 13.90 10.20 1.62
CA PRO A 86 14.83 9.08 1.53
C PRO A 86 14.14 7.73 1.50
N MET A 87 13.15 7.49 2.37
CA MET A 87 12.39 6.23 2.39
C MET A 87 11.64 6.02 1.07
N TYR A 88 10.98 7.06 0.55
CA TYR A 88 10.31 7.00 -0.75
C TYR A 88 11.31 6.66 -1.87
N ALA A 89 12.46 7.32 -1.93
CA ALA A 89 13.46 7.07 -2.95
C ALA A 89 14.02 5.64 -2.89
N VAL A 90 14.31 5.14 -1.68
CA VAL A 90 14.76 3.75 -1.48
C VAL A 90 13.70 2.75 -1.90
N THR A 91 12.45 2.92 -1.49
CA THR A 91 11.37 2.00 -1.88
C THR A 91 11.05 2.07 -3.36
N LEU A 92 11.15 3.26 -3.97
CA LEU A 92 11.00 3.42 -5.42
C LEU A 92 12.11 2.68 -6.18
N LEU A 93 13.35 2.79 -5.71
CA LEU A 93 14.48 2.04 -6.27
C LEU A 93 14.28 0.54 -6.13
N LEU A 94 13.86 0.05 -4.95
CA LEU A 94 13.55 -1.35 -4.75
C LEU A 94 12.43 -1.82 -5.70
N LEU A 95 11.38 -1.01 -5.86
CA LEU A 95 10.28 -1.31 -6.78
C LEU A 95 10.76 -1.39 -8.24
N ALA A 96 11.65 -0.49 -8.65
CA ALA A 96 12.25 -0.50 -9.99
C ALA A 96 13.19 -1.70 -10.22
N LEU A 97 13.81 -2.23 -9.17
CA LEU A 97 14.69 -3.39 -9.25
C LEU A 97 13.95 -4.74 -9.25
N VAL A 98 12.68 -4.79 -8.84
CA VAL A 98 11.90 -6.04 -8.81
C VAL A 98 11.96 -6.85 -10.11
N PRO A 99 11.83 -6.28 -11.31
CA PRO A 99 11.94 -7.05 -12.56
C PRO A 99 13.29 -7.75 -12.74
N LEU A 100 14.35 -7.21 -12.16
CA LEU A 100 15.74 -7.70 -12.30
C LEU A 100 16.11 -8.75 -11.24
N ILE A 101 15.76 -8.48 -9.98
CA ILE A 101 16.19 -9.30 -8.82
C ILE A 101 15.03 -10.01 -8.11
N GLY A 102 13.80 -9.80 -8.58
CA GLY A 102 12.61 -10.39 -7.97
C GLY A 102 12.52 -11.89 -8.17
N ILE A 103 11.88 -12.56 -7.21
CA ILE A 103 11.55 -13.98 -7.28
C ILE A 103 10.18 -14.17 -7.92
N ASP A 104 10.05 -15.21 -8.75
CA ASP A 104 8.77 -15.59 -9.36
C ASP A 104 7.89 -16.29 -8.34
N VAL A 105 6.74 -15.70 -8.04
CA VAL A 105 5.72 -16.28 -7.17
C VAL A 105 4.39 -16.27 -7.92
N LEU A 106 3.81 -17.44 -8.13
CA LEU A 106 2.55 -17.63 -8.87
C LEU A 106 2.54 -16.94 -10.26
N GLY A 107 3.67 -17.04 -10.99
CA GLY A 107 3.79 -16.52 -12.35
C GLY A 107 3.99 -15.00 -12.45
N ALA A 108 4.33 -14.33 -11.35
CA ALA A 108 4.66 -12.90 -11.37
C ALA A 108 5.84 -12.57 -10.47
N ARG A 109 6.75 -11.73 -10.96
CA ARG A 109 7.88 -11.18 -10.19
C ARG A 109 7.43 -9.94 -9.45
N ARG A 110 7.19 -10.07 -8.13
CA ARG A 110 6.70 -8.98 -7.27
C ARG A 110 7.37 -8.96 -5.92
N TRP A 111 8.13 -10.01 -5.60
CA TRP A 111 8.74 -10.23 -4.30
C TRP A 111 10.26 -10.19 -4.40
N ILE A 112 10.90 -9.63 -3.39
CA ILE A 112 12.34 -9.72 -3.21
C ILE A 112 12.60 -10.67 -2.05
N GLY A 113 13.35 -11.75 -2.32
CA GLY A 113 13.76 -12.72 -1.32
C GLY A 113 15.14 -12.36 -0.76
N VAL A 114 15.27 -12.33 0.57
CA VAL A 114 16.55 -12.18 1.27
C VAL A 114 16.62 -13.27 2.32
N ALA A 115 17.44 -14.29 2.06
CA ALA A 115 17.57 -15.49 2.91
C ALA A 115 16.20 -16.16 3.14
N ALA A 116 15.77 -16.28 4.40
CA ALA A 116 14.49 -16.90 4.78
C ALA A 116 13.27 -15.95 4.69
N PHE A 117 13.47 -14.69 4.34
CA PHE A 117 12.42 -13.68 4.28
C PHE A 117 12.16 -13.25 2.84
N SER A 118 10.90 -13.10 2.52
CA SER A 118 10.47 -12.44 1.29
C SER A 118 9.60 -11.24 1.67
N PHE A 119 9.82 -10.11 1.00
CA PHE A 119 8.99 -8.93 1.16
C PHE A 119 8.61 -8.36 -0.21
N GLN A 120 7.51 -7.64 -0.25
CA GLN A 120 7.02 -7.00 -1.46
C GLN A 120 7.28 -5.50 -1.39
N PRO A 121 8.12 -4.94 -2.28
CA PRO A 121 8.42 -3.50 -2.27
C PRO A 121 7.19 -2.60 -2.42
N SER A 122 6.16 -3.04 -3.13
CA SER A 122 4.90 -2.30 -3.25
C SER A 122 4.17 -2.11 -1.91
N GLU A 123 4.31 -3.03 -0.94
CA GLU A 123 3.76 -2.85 0.39
C GLU A 123 4.42 -1.69 1.14
N LEU A 124 5.75 -1.61 1.06
CA LEU A 124 6.51 -0.50 1.64
C LEU A 124 6.22 0.81 0.92
N MET A 125 6.04 0.76 -0.41
CA MET A 125 5.76 1.94 -1.23
C MET A 125 4.47 2.64 -0.83
N LYS A 126 3.43 1.92 -0.43
CA LYS A 126 2.18 2.52 0.08
C LYS A 126 2.44 3.45 1.27
N VAL A 127 3.24 2.99 2.22
CA VAL A 127 3.56 3.76 3.44
C VAL A 127 4.46 4.95 3.12
N THR A 128 5.48 4.75 2.30
CA THR A 128 6.45 5.81 1.99
C THR A 128 5.89 6.87 1.05
N LEU A 129 4.96 6.51 0.15
CA LEU A 129 4.20 7.45 -0.66
C LEU A 129 3.35 8.37 0.22
N VAL A 130 2.61 7.81 1.20
CA VAL A 130 1.84 8.58 2.18
C VAL A 130 2.75 9.58 2.90
N ALA A 131 3.88 9.10 3.43
CA ALA A 131 4.81 9.94 4.17
C ALA A 131 5.41 11.07 3.32
N ALA A 132 5.79 10.76 2.07
CA ALA A 132 6.37 11.72 1.14
C ALA A 132 5.36 12.80 0.75
N LEU A 133 4.13 12.44 0.40
CA LEU A 133 3.08 13.38 0.04
C LEU A 133 2.64 14.23 1.24
N ALA A 134 2.46 13.62 2.42
CA ALA A 134 2.11 14.34 3.64
C ALA A 134 3.18 15.37 3.98
N ARG A 135 4.47 15.01 3.88
CA ARG A 135 5.57 15.96 4.07
C ARG A 135 5.55 17.06 3.03
N TYR A 136 5.33 16.73 1.75
CA TYR A 136 5.27 17.72 0.68
C TYR A 136 4.23 18.80 0.99
N TYR A 137 2.98 18.39 1.27
CA TYR A 137 1.90 19.33 1.54
C TYR A 137 2.05 20.05 2.89
N SER A 138 2.71 19.46 3.88
CA SER A 138 2.98 20.13 5.16
C SER A 138 3.92 21.33 5.05
N THR A 139 4.71 21.39 3.98
CA THR A 139 5.66 22.49 3.73
C THR A 139 5.15 23.51 2.71
N LEU A 140 4.06 23.21 2.01
CA LEU A 140 3.53 24.05 0.96
C LEU A 140 2.54 25.09 1.52
N PRO A 141 2.65 26.38 1.13
CA PRO A 141 1.64 27.39 1.49
C PRO A 141 0.28 27.06 0.88
N GLU A 142 -0.82 27.29 1.62
CA GLU A 142 -2.19 26.99 1.18
C GLU A 142 -2.54 27.59 -0.19
N LYS A 143 -2.10 28.81 -0.45
CA LYS A 143 -2.32 29.52 -1.73
C LYS A 143 -1.68 28.84 -2.95
N ASP A 144 -0.72 27.97 -2.73
CA ASP A 144 0.08 27.32 -3.77
C ASP A 144 -0.38 25.87 -4.03
N ILE A 145 -1.21 25.29 -3.16
CA ILE A 145 -1.63 23.87 -3.20
C ILE A 145 -2.25 23.48 -4.55
N SER A 146 -3.10 24.35 -5.12
CA SER A 146 -3.80 24.05 -6.38
C SER A 146 -3.13 24.65 -7.63
N ARG A 147 -1.92 25.19 -7.51
CA ARG A 147 -1.20 25.71 -8.68
C ARG A 147 -0.60 24.58 -9.52
N PRO A 148 -0.71 24.61 -10.85
CA PRO A 148 -0.27 23.50 -11.72
C PRO A 148 1.16 23.05 -11.49
N ARG A 149 2.11 23.97 -11.28
CA ARG A 149 3.52 23.66 -11.03
C ARG A 149 3.74 22.83 -9.76
N TRP A 150 2.92 23.06 -8.73
CA TRP A 150 3.04 22.38 -7.45
C TRP A 150 2.24 21.07 -7.44
N ILE A 151 1.25 20.92 -8.31
CA ILE A 151 0.48 19.67 -8.51
C ILE A 151 1.31 18.66 -9.29
N ALA A 152 2.16 19.09 -10.20
CA ALA A 152 2.97 18.20 -11.02
C ALA A 152 3.88 17.29 -10.17
N VAL A 153 4.45 17.81 -9.07
CA VAL A 153 5.33 17.02 -8.20
C VAL A 153 4.62 15.84 -7.54
N PRO A 154 3.50 16.00 -6.81
CA PRO A 154 2.77 14.87 -6.24
C PRO A 154 2.18 13.94 -7.31
N LEU A 155 1.72 14.47 -8.45
CA LEU A 155 1.27 13.61 -9.54
C LEU A 155 2.39 12.72 -10.08
N MET A 156 3.61 13.23 -10.26
CA MET A 156 4.77 12.42 -10.64
C MET A 156 5.14 11.42 -9.54
N ALA A 157 5.09 11.83 -8.27
CA ALA A 157 5.34 10.93 -7.16
C ALA A 157 4.32 9.77 -7.08
N ILE A 158 3.11 9.95 -7.58
CA ILE A 158 2.09 8.90 -7.71
C ILE A 158 2.29 8.11 -9.02
N ALA A 159 2.45 8.79 -10.13
CA ALA A 159 2.47 8.17 -11.46
C ALA A 159 3.65 7.21 -11.66
N VAL A 160 4.83 7.54 -11.11
CA VAL A 160 6.03 6.70 -11.28
C VAL A 160 5.85 5.32 -10.64
N PRO A 161 5.49 5.19 -9.33
CA PRO A 161 5.25 3.86 -8.75
C PRO A 161 4.04 3.15 -9.38
N VAL A 162 2.99 3.86 -9.79
CA VAL A 162 1.85 3.30 -10.53
C VAL A 162 2.33 2.64 -11.82
N ALA A 163 3.12 3.35 -12.64
CA ALA A 163 3.62 2.84 -13.91
C ALA A 163 4.56 1.64 -13.72
N LEU A 164 5.49 1.71 -12.76
CA LEU A 164 6.40 0.61 -12.45
C LEU A 164 5.63 -0.66 -12.01
N THR A 165 4.63 -0.50 -11.17
CA THR A 165 3.85 -1.62 -10.64
C THR A 165 2.90 -2.20 -11.70
N ALA A 166 2.33 -1.37 -12.55
CA ALA A 166 1.52 -1.82 -13.67
C ALA A 166 2.33 -2.70 -14.66
N GLN A 167 3.62 -2.40 -14.86
CA GLN A 167 4.53 -3.23 -15.66
C GLN A 167 4.87 -4.58 -15.00
N GLN A 168 4.71 -4.70 -13.68
CA GLN A 168 4.94 -5.93 -12.89
C GLN A 168 3.69 -6.80 -12.76
N PRO A 169 2.77 -6.78 -13.70
CA PRO A 169 1.36 -7.17 -13.73
C PRO A 169 0.66 -7.15 -12.36
N ASP A 170 0.87 -6.07 -11.56
CA ASP A 170 0.26 -5.86 -10.27
C ASP A 170 -0.69 -4.63 -10.29
N LEU A 171 -1.77 -4.78 -11.05
CA LEU A 171 -2.77 -3.72 -11.20
C LEU A 171 -3.43 -3.33 -9.87
N GLY A 172 -3.59 -4.29 -8.94
CA GLY A 172 -4.16 -4.03 -7.62
C GLY A 172 -3.36 -3.00 -6.83
N SER A 173 -2.05 -3.19 -6.74
CA SER A 173 -1.15 -2.25 -6.06
C SER A 173 -1.06 -0.91 -6.81
N ALA A 174 -1.05 -0.93 -8.15
CA ALA A 174 -1.02 0.29 -8.96
C ALA A 174 -2.27 1.16 -8.70
N VAL A 175 -3.46 0.57 -8.69
CA VAL A 175 -4.72 1.25 -8.38
C VAL A 175 -4.70 1.79 -6.94
N LEU A 176 -4.20 1.01 -5.97
CA LEU A 176 -4.08 1.46 -4.58
C LEU A 176 -3.15 2.67 -4.45
N PHE A 177 -2.01 2.72 -5.15
CA PHE A 177 -1.14 3.90 -5.14
C PHE A 177 -1.85 5.13 -5.67
N ALA A 178 -2.61 4.99 -6.77
CA ALA A 178 -3.39 6.08 -7.33
C ALA A 178 -4.44 6.58 -6.33
N ILE A 179 -5.23 5.67 -5.75
CA ILE A 179 -6.26 6.01 -4.75
C ILE A 179 -5.63 6.70 -3.53
N ILE A 180 -4.59 6.11 -2.94
CA ILE A 180 -3.90 6.67 -1.77
C ILE A 180 -3.36 8.07 -2.08
N GLY A 181 -2.66 8.21 -3.20
CA GLY A 181 -2.03 9.47 -3.57
C GLY A 181 -3.06 10.57 -3.85
N LEU A 182 -4.09 10.27 -4.65
CA LEU A 182 -5.17 11.21 -4.94
C LEU A 182 -5.98 11.58 -3.69
N SER A 183 -6.21 10.62 -2.78
CA SER A 183 -6.88 10.90 -1.49
C SER A 183 -6.08 11.90 -0.65
N ILE A 184 -4.75 11.75 -0.59
CA ILE A 184 -3.90 12.70 0.15
C ILE A 184 -3.93 14.07 -0.51
N MET A 185 -3.89 14.16 -1.84
CA MET A 185 -4.02 15.42 -2.57
C MET A 185 -5.35 16.10 -2.26
N PHE A 186 -6.45 15.34 -2.26
CA PHE A 186 -7.78 15.84 -1.92
C PHE A 186 -7.84 16.36 -0.48
N LEU A 187 -7.37 15.59 0.49
CA LEU A 187 -7.32 15.96 1.90
C LEU A 187 -6.40 17.16 2.17
N ALA A 188 -5.37 17.36 1.34
CA ALA A 188 -4.48 18.51 1.42
C ALA A 188 -5.14 19.82 0.89
N GLY A 189 -6.33 19.72 0.27
CA GLY A 189 -7.06 20.88 -0.23
C GLY A 189 -6.82 21.22 -1.70
N VAL A 190 -6.32 20.27 -2.49
CA VAL A 190 -6.26 20.43 -3.96
C VAL A 190 -7.67 20.60 -4.51
N SER A 191 -7.85 21.54 -5.43
CA SER A 191 -9.17 21.86 -6.00
C SER A 191 -9.88 20.62 -6.58
N TRP A 192 -11.13 20.40 -6.18
CA TRP A 192 -11.94 19.28 -6.65
C TRP A 192 -12.16 19.29 -8.17
N LEU A 193 -12.09 20.45 -8.81
CA LEU A 193 -12.18 20.59 -10.28
C LEU A 193 -11.07 19.83 -11.00
N LEU A 194 -9.88 19.71 -10.38
CA LEU A 194 -8.77 18.93 -10.94
C LEU A 194 -9.09 17.42 -10.92
N PHE A 195 -9.73 16.95 -9.86
CA PHE A 195 -10.18 15.55 -9.78
C PHE A 195 -11.32 15.28 -10.76
N ALA A 196 -12.28 16.19 -10.88
CA ALA A 196 -13.38 16.08 -11.85
C ALA A 196 -12.82 16.09 -13.29
N GLY A 197 -11.94 17.01 -13.62
CA GLY A 197 -11.29 17.08 -14.94
C GLY A 197 -10.43 15.85 -15.22
N GLY A 198 -9.63 15.40 -14.25
CA GLY A 198 -8.83 14.18 -14.36
C GLY A 198 -9.70 12.93 -14.50
N GLY A 199 -10.80 12.82 -13.74
CA GLY A 199 -11.77 11.75 -13.86
C GLY A 199 -12.46 11.71 -15.22
N LEU A 200 -12.86 12.86 -15.75
CA LEU A 200 -13.45 12.98 -17.08
C LEU A 200 -12.44 12.57 -18.18
N ALA A 201 -11.19 13.01 -18.06
CA ALA A 201 -10.13 12.62 -18.99
C ALA A 201 -9.86 11.10 -18.93
N LEU A 202 -9.88 10.51 -17.73
CA LEU A 202 -9.73 9.06 -17.56
C LEU A 202 -10.89 8.29 -18.18
N LEU A 203 -12.13 8.75 -18.00
CA LEU A 203 -13.32 8.16 -18.63
C LEU A 203 -13.25 8.26 -20.17
N ALA A 204 -12.79 9.38 -20.71
CA ALA A 204 -12.59 9.55 -22.13
C ALA A 204 -11.47 8.64 -22.70
N ALA A 205 -10.43 8.38 -21.89
CA ALA A 205 -9.34 7.48 -22.25
C ALA A 205 -9.67 5.99 -22.05
N LEU A 206 -10.75 5.66 -21.32
CA LEU A 206 -11.11 4.29 -20.95
C LEU A 206 -11.25 3.34 -22.17
N PRO A 207 -11.91 3.72 -23.28
CA PRO A 207 -12.02 2.84 -24.45
C PRO A 207 -10.65 2.45 -25.03
N VAL A 208 -9.72 3.41 -25.08
CA VAL A 208 -8.34 3.17 -25.56
C VAL A 208 -7.57 2.30 -24.57
N ALA A 209 -7.72 2.54 -23.27
CA ALA A 209 -7.09 1.74 -22.23
C ALA A 209 -7.59 0.28 -22.28
N LEU A 210 -8.90 0.04 -22.43
CA LEU A 210 -9.49 -1.29 -22.55
C LEU A 210 -9.01 -2.04 -23.78
N ALA A 211 -8.86 -1.33 -24.93
CA ALA A 211 -8.32 -1.92 -26.15
C ALA A 211 -6.87 -2.39 -25.99
N GLY A 212 -6.07 -1.69 -25.16
CA GLY A 212 -4.66 -2.00 -24.88
C GLY A 212 -4.43 -3.05 -23.80
N LEU A 213 -5.47 -3.57 -23.15
CA LEU A 213 -5.32 -4.59 -22.10
C LEU A 213 -4.83 -5.92 -22.69
N HIS A 214 -3.92 -6.57 -21.96
CA HIS A 214 -3.51 -7.95 -22.25
C HIS A 214 -4.64 -8.95 -21.95
N ASP A 215 -4.65 -10.08 -22.65
CA ASP A 215 -5.73 -11.06 -22.56
C ASP A 215 -5.98 -11.56 -21.10
N TYR A 216 -4.92 -11.74 -20.31
CA TYR A 216 -5.07 -12.12 -18.89
C TYR A 216 -5.77 -11.05 -18.04
N GLN A 217 -5.62 -9.76 -18.40
CA GLN A 217 -6.28 -8.64 -17.72
C GLN A 217 -7.75 -8.57 -18.10
N LYS A 218 -8.05 -8.78 -19.40
CA LYS A 218 -9.43 -8.87 -19.89
C LYS A 218 -10.18 -10.01 -19.21
N ARG A 219 -9.57 -11.21 -19.14
CA ARG A 219 -10.15 -12.37 -18.44
C ARG A 219 -10.46 -12.09 -16.97
N ARG A 220 -9.60 -11.36 -16.24
CA ARG A 220 -9.88 -10.98 -14.85
C ARG A 220 -11.09 -10.06 -14.73
N ILE A 221 -11.26 -9.13 -15.65
CA ILE A 221 -12.43 -8.26 -15.70
C ILE A 221 -13.68 -9.07 -16.02
N GLU A 222 -13.61 -9.96 -17.00
CA GLU A 222 -14.72 -10.85 -17.40
C GLU A 222 -15.18 -11.73 -16.25
N VAL A 223 -14.26 -12.40 -15.56
CA VAL A 223 -14.56 -13.25 -14.39
C VAL A 223 -15.14 -12.44 -13.23
N PHE A 224 -14.71 -11.19 -13.06
CA PHE A 224 -15.26 -10.32 -12.02
C PHE A 224 -16.69 -9.85 -12.34
N LEU A 225 -16.99 -9.61 -13.63
CA LEU A 225 -18.30 -9.13 -14.08
C LEU A 225 -19.30 -10.28 -14.27
N ASP A 226 -18.83 -11.46 -14.60
CA ASP A 226 -19.63 -12.67 -14.85
C ASP A 226 -18.95 -13.89 -14.21
N PRO A 227 -19.14 -14.11 -12.89
CA PRO A 227 -18.55 -15.24 -12.18
C PRO A 227 -19.04 -16.61 -12.68
N ASP A 228 -20.28 -16.70 -13.17
CA ASP A 228 -20.91 -17.96 -13.58
C ASP A 228 -20.23 -18.55 -14.82
N ARG A 229 -19.70 -17.70 -15.68
CA ARG A 229 -18.96 -18.12 -16.89
C ARG A 229 -17.64 -18.84 -16.58
N SER A 230 -17.08 -18.62 -15.39
CA SER A 230 -15.87 -19.32 -14.93
C SER A 230 -16.14 -20.74 -14.48
N GLU A 231 -17.35 -21.04 -14.02
CA GLU A 231 -17.74 -22.39 -13.58
C GLU A 231 -18.07 -23.31 -14.77
N GLU A 232 -18.62 -22.79 -15.87
CA GLU A 232 -18.89 -23.57 -17.08
C GLU A 232 -17.62 -24.14 -17.68
N HIS A 233 -16.54 -23.34 -17.77
CA HIS A 233 -15.27 -23.84 -18.32
C HIS A 233 -14.54 -24.82 -17.40
N THR A 234 -14.78 -24.77 -16.09
CA THR A 234 -14.17 -25.73 -15.15
C THR A 234 -14.91 -27.06 -15.18
N SER A 235 -16.23 -27.05 -15.43
CA SER A 235 -17.04 -28.26 -15.57
C SER A 235 -16.78 -28.99 -16.90
N GLU A 236 -16.49 -28.29 -18.00
CA GLU A 236 -16.10 -28.92 -19.27
C GLU A 236 -14.75 -29.65 -19.20
N LEU A 237 -13.79 -29.13 -18.41
CA LEU A 237 -12.50 -29.78 -18.20
C LEU A 237 -12.54 -30.96 -17.23
N GLN A 238 -13.64 -31.11 -16.45
CA GLN A 238 -13.86 -32.23 -15.51
C GLN A 238 -14.78 -33.29 -16.08
N SER A 239 -15.26 -33.18 -17.32
CA SER A 239 -15.99 -34.27 -17.97
C SER A 239 -15.04 -35.44 -18.20
N PRO A 240 -15.21 -36.58 -17.50
CA PRO A 240 -14.38 -37.75 -17.76
C PRO A 240 -14.75 -38.29 -19.13
N TYR A 241 -13.75 -38.48 -19.98
CA TYR A 241 -13.93 -39.28 -21.19
C TYR A 241 -14.51 -40.62 -20.81
N VAL A 242 -15.70 -40.91 -21.28
CA VAL A 242 -16.23 -42.25 -21.43
C VAL A 242 -15.57 -42.90 -22.64
#